data_f7be7e5ef3657ebbdad76ccfe5ecbbe0
#
_entry.id   f7be7e5ef3657ebbdad76ccfe5ecbbe0
#
_cell.length_a   1.000
_cell.length_b   1.000
_cell.length_c   1.000
_cell.angle_alpha   90.00
_cell.angle_beta   90.00
_cell.angle_gamma   90.00
#
_symmetry.space_group_name_H-M   'P 1'
#
loop_
_entity.id
_entity.type
_entity.pdbx_description
1 polymer ?
#
loop_
_entity_poly.entity_id
_entity_poly.type
_entity_poly.pdbx_seq_one_letter_code
_entity_poly.pdbx_strand_id
1 'polypeptide(L)'
;MAGDAVAAYCDASVRRDIDGLLDTLAPDAELVSPLSGRMVFRGRADLKVLLGAVYGALRDWQWEQQFGEGDMRFVVGRGRVGGLPLDDAMVFELGPDGLIHKVRPHLRPWLGTSVFALLLGAKIARHPGVIWRALRG
;
A
#
# COMPACT_ATOMS: atom_id res chain seq x y z
N MET A 1 -16.45 2.01 19.76
CA MET A 1 -15.02 2.28 19.61
C MET A 1 -14.70 2.56 18.16
N ALA A 2 -14.06 3.66 17.93
CA ALA A 2 -13.61 3.95 16.59
C ALA A 2 -12.73 2.79 16.13
N GLY A 3 -12.98 2.31 14.94
CA GLY A 3 -12.17 1.24 14.37
C GLY A 3 -10.72 1.68 14.26
N ASP A 4 -9.83 0.73 14.47
CA ASP A 4 -8.42 0.92 14.21
C ASP A 4 -8.25 1.16 12.70
N ALA A 5 -7.60 2.25 12.31
CA ALA A 5 -7.40 2.58 10.90
C ALA A 5 -6.62 1.47 10.18
N VAL A 6 -5.66 0.85 10.86
CA VAL A 6 -4.88 -0.25 10.27
C VAL A 6 -5.76 -1.47 10.04
N ALA A 7 -6.61 -1.83 10.99
CA ALA A 7 -7.54 -2.95 10.82
C ALA A 7 -8.53 -2.66 9.68
N ALA A 8 -9.02 -1.44 9.59
CA ALA A 8 -9.91 -1.03 8.52
C ALA A 8 -9.22 -1.06 7.16
N TYR A 9 -7.95 -0.64 7.11
CA TYR A 9 -7.13 -0.72 5.90
C TYR A 9 -7.01 -2.17 5.43
N CYS A 10 -6.64 -3.07 6.34
CA CYS A 10 -6.48 -4.48 6.00
C CYS A 10 -7.78 -5.07 5.47
N ASP A 11 -8.89 -4.79 6.12
CA ASP A 11 -10.19 -5.28 5.69
C ASP A 11 -10.58 -4.76 4.30
N ALA A 12 -10.41 -3.46 4.07
CA ALA A 12 -10.74 -2.85 2.79
C ALA A 12 -9.83 -3.39 1.67
N SER A 13 -8.55 -3.65 1.96
CA SER A 13 -7.62 -4.19 0.95
C SER A 13 -8.02 -5.58 0.49
N VAL A 14 -8.45 -6.44 1.40
CA VAL A 14 -8.91 -7.80 1.05
C VAL A 14 -10.17 -7.73 0.19
N ARG A 15 -11.07 -6.79 0.49
CA ARG A 15 -12.29 -6.60 -0.30
C ARG A 15 -12.05 -5.79 -1.57
N ARG A 16 -10.84 -5.27 -1.77
CA ARG A 16 -10.49 -4.39 -2.89
C ARG A 16 -11.37 -3.15 -2.94
N ASP A 17 -11.74 -2.66 -1.77
CA ASP A 17 -12.51 -1.44 -1.62
C ASP A 17 -11.55 -0.26 -1.55
N ILE A 18 -11.24 0.32 -2.71
CA ILE A 18 -10.24 1.39 -2.80
C ILE A 18 -10.70 2.65 -2.06
N ASP A 19 -11.97 3.00 -2.17
CA ASP A 19 -12.49 4.15 -1.43
C ASP A 19 -12.42 3.91 0.08
N GLY A 20 -12.69 2.68 0.52
CA GLY A 20 -12.54 2.30 1.91
C GLY A 20 -11.09 2.40 2.39
N LEU A 21 -10.14 2.03 1.53
CA LEU A 21 -8.70 2.22 1.84
C LEU A 21 -8.39 3.70 2.05
N LEU A 22 -8.85 4.54 1.13
CA LEU A 22 -8.58 5.98 1.20
C LEU A 22 -9.17 6.62 2.46
N ASP A 23 -10.30 6.09 2.93
CA ASP A 23 -10.93 6.61 4.15
C ASP A 23 -10.09 6.36 5.40
N THR A 24 -9.15 5.42 5.36
CA THR A 24 -8.24 5.16 6.48
C THR A 24 -7.00 6.03 6.45
N LEU A 25 -6.77 6.73 5.35
CA LEU A 25 -5.57 7.53 5.13
C LEU A 25 -5.83 9.01 5.38
N ALA A 26 -4.83 9.70 5.92
CA ALA A 26 -4.89 11.15 6.04
C ALA A 26 -4.91 11.79 4.64
N PRO A 27 -5.48 13.01 4.50
CA PRO A 27 -5.53 13.66 3.19
C PRO A 27 -4.17 13.86 2.53
N ASP A 28 -3.11 14.02 3.33
CA ASP A 28 -1.74 14.19 2.86
C ASP A 28 -0.87 12.95 3.09
N ALA A 29 -1.49 11.79 3.26
CA ALA A 29 -0.78 10.55 3.52
C ALA A 29 0.25 10.23 2.43
N GLU A 30 1.33 9.57 2.84
CA GLU A 30 2.43 9.19 1.97
C GLU A 30 2.57 7.67 1.90
N LEU A 31 2.89 7.17 0.71
CA LEU A 31 3.27 5.78 0.54
C LEU A 31 4.66 5.74 -0.12
N VAL A 32 5.63 5.20 0.60
CA VAL A 32 7.00 5.06 0.10
C VAL A 32 7.09 3.80 -0.75
N SER A 33 7.58 3.95 -1.97
CA SER A 33 7.69 2.80 -2.89
C SER A 33 8.64 1.74 -2.34
N PRO A 34 8.21 0.47 -2.31
CA PRO A 34 9.12 -0.63 -1.92
C PRO A 34 10.12 -0.98 -3.03
N LEU A 35 9.92 -0.44 -4.23
CA LEU A 35 10.73 -0.76 -5.40
C LEU A 35 11.81 0.28 -5.67
N SER A 36 11.62 1.49 -5.14
CA SER A 36 12.56 2.58 -5.31
C SER A 36 12.58 3.42 -4.04
N GLY A 37 13.74 3.63 -3.47
CA GLY A 37 13.89 4.46 -2.28
C GLY A 37 13.64 5.94 -2.51
N ARG A 38 13.34 6.34 -3.75
CA ARG A 38 13.18 7.75 -4.13
C ARG A 38 11.74 8.15 -4.42
N MET A 39 10.87 7.18 -4.71
CA MET A 39 9.49 7.49 -5.08
C MET A 39 8.60 7.50 -3.85
N VAL A 40 7.91 8.61 -3.63
CA VAL A 40 6.93 8.77 -2.56
C VAL A 40 5.64 9.28 -3.17
N PHE A 41 4.58 8.49 -3.05
CA PHE A 41 3.25 8.85 -3.54
C PHE A 41 2.49 9.57 -2.43
N ARG A 42 1.89 10.71 -2.75
CA ARG A 42 1.20 11.57 -1.77
C ARG A 42 -0.17 11.97 -2.25
N GLY A 43 -1.07 12.08 -1.29
CA GLY A 43 -2.41 12.61 -1.52
C GLY A 43 -3.38 11.58 -2.06
N ARG A 44 -4.67 11.83 -1.84
CA ARG A 44 -5.72 10.85 -2.15
C ARG A 44 -5.82 10.52 -3.64
N ALA A 45 -5.65 11.51 -4.51
CA ALA A 45 -5.79 11.29 -5.95
C ALA A 45 -4.73 10.31 -6.48
N ASP A 46 -3.46 10.55 -6.11
CA ASP A 46 -2.36 9.70 -6.55
C ASP A 46 -2.42 8.33 -5.87
N LEU A 47 -2.77 8.31 -4.59
CA LEU A 47 -2.89 7.04 -3.86
C LEU A 47 -4.05 6.20 -4.36
N LYS A 48 -5.13 6.82 -4.84
CA LYS A 48 -6.23 6.08 -5.44
C LYS A 48 -5.76 5.31 -6.68
N VAL A 49 -4.99 5.95 -7.54
CA VAL A 49 -4.41 5.32 -8.73
C VAL A 49 -3.47 4.19 -8.32
N LEU A 50 -2.55 4.48 -7.39
CA LEU A 50 -1.56 3.51 -6.96
C LEU A 50 -2.19 2.29 -6.29
N LEU A 51 -3.06 2.49 -5.32
CA LEU A 51 -3.69 1.39 -4.58
C LEU A 51 -4.60 0.57 -5.47
N GLY A 52 -5.28 1.20 -6.41
CA GLY A 52 -6.07 0.49 -7.42
C GLY A 52 -5.21 -0.46 -8.24
N ALA A 53 -4.03 0.00 -8.65
CA ALA A 53 -3.09 -0.82 -9.40
C ALA A 53 -2.50 -1.94 -8.53
N VAL A 54 -2.13 -1.63 -7.28
CA VAL A 54 -1.55 -2.60 -6.35
C VAL A 54 -2.52 -3.74 -6.07
N TYR A 55 -3.69 -3.41 -5.55
CA TYR A 55 -4.65 -4.45 -5.15
C TYR A 55 -5.36 -5.08 -6.35
N GLY A 56 -5.32 -4.42 -7.51
CA GLY A 56 -5.76 -5.03 -8.75
C GLY A 56 -4.81 -6.11 -9.26
N ALA A 57 -3.53 -6.02 -8.92
CA ALA A 57 -2.53 -7.01 -9.33
C ALA A 57 -2.41 -8.20 -8.39
N LEU A 58 -2.81 -8.03 -7.14
CA LEU A 58 -2.67 -9.07 -6.12
C LEU A 58 -3.86 -10.02 -6.14
N ARG A 59 -3.59 -11.30 -5.82
CA ARG A 59 -4.60 -12.37 -5.72
C ARG A 59 -4.44 -13.10 -4.41
N ASP A 60 -5.55 -13.57 -3.84
CA ASP A 60 -5.57 -14.37 -2.62
C ASP A 60 -4.87 -13.67 -1.45
N TRP A 61 -5.04 -12.36 -1.36
CA TRP A 61 -4.32 -11.55 -0.37
C TRP A 61 -4.93 -11.72 1.01
N GLN A 62 -4.06 -12.02 1.98
CA GLN A 62 -4.45 -12.20 3.38
C GLN A 62 -3.44 -11.53 4.29
N TRP A 63 -3.92 -10.95 5.37
CA TRP A 63 -3.09 -10.39 6.42
C TRP A 63 -2.98 -11.42 7.54
N GLU A 64 -1.76 -11.76 7.92
CA GLU A 64 -1.52 -12.86 8.85
C GLU A 64 -1.23 -12.41 10.26
N GLN A 65 -0.35 -11.41 10.41
CA GLN A 65 0.13 -11.00 11.73
C GLN A 65 0.14 -9.48 11.82
N GLN A 66 -0.15 -9.01 13.02
CA GLN A 66 -0.17 -7.58 13.30
C GLN A 66 0.60 -7.33 14.60
N PHE A 67 1.54 -6.40 14.55
CA PHE A 67 2.40 -6.05 15.67
C PHE A 67 2.39 -4.55 15.89
N GLY A 68 2.81 -4.14 17.10
CA GLY A 68 3.01 -2.74 17.43
C GLY A 68 1.84 -2.14 18.18
N GLU A 69 2.10 -1.02 18.81
CA GLU A 69 1.14 -0.26 19.59
C GLU A 69 1.28 1.21 19.28
N GLY A 70 0.24 1.99 19.60
CA GLY A 70 0.28 3.43 19.41
C GLY A 70 0.39 3.80 17.95
N ASP A 71 1.35 4.66 17.63
CA ASP A 71 1.46 5.28 16.32
C ASP A 71 2.18 4.44 15.28
N MET A 72 2.89 3.40 15.71
CA MET A 72 3.64 2.52 14.81
C MET A 72 3.02 1.13 14.79
N ARG A 73 2.63 0.68 13.62
CA ARG A 73 2.02 -0.63 13.43
C ARG A 73 2.71 -1.39 12.31
N PHE A 74 2.83 -2.69 12.50
CA PHE A 74 3.46 -3.59 11.53
C PHE A 74 2.49 -4.71 11.20
N VAL A 75 2.24 -4.93 9.91
CA VAL A 75 1.31 -5.98 9.47
C VAL A 75 1.96 -6.78 8.36
N VAL A 76 1.89 -8.10 8.45
CA VAL A 76 2.44 -8.99 7.42
C VAL A 76 1.30 -9.52 6.56
N GLY A 77 1.41 -9.29 5.26
CA GLY A 77 0.45 -9.77 4.28
C GLY A 77 1.09 -10.80 3.36
N ARG A 78 0.27 -11.65 2.78
CA ARG A 78 0.70 -12.70 1.87
C ARG A 78 -0.34 -12.93 0.79
N GLY A 79 0.12 -13.17 -0.42
CA GLY A 79 -0.75 -13.48 -1.55
C GLY A 79 0.04 -13.89 -2.76
N ARG A 80 -0.52 -13.62 -3.92
CA ARG A 80 0.08 -14.00 -5.21
C ARG A 80 0.05 -12.86 -6.19
N VAL A 81 1.03 -12.85 -7.07
CA VAL A 81 1.07 -11.94 -8.21
C VAL A 81 1.56 -12.73 -9.41
N GLY A 82 0.75 -12.76 -10.49
CA GLY A 82 1.08 -13.56 -11.68
C GLY A 82 1.35 -15.04 -11.36
N GLY A 83 0.65 -15.59 -10.36
CA GLY A 83 0.83 -16.99 -9.94
C GLY A 83 2.00 -17.22 -9.00
N LEU A 84 2.82 -16.20 -8.72
CA LEU A 84 3.99 -16.32 -7.84
C LEU A 84 3.67 -15.80 -6.44
N PRO A 85 4.28 -16.38 -5.40
CA PRO A 85 4.07 -15.89 -4.04
C PRO A 85 4.67 -14.51 -3.84
N LEU A 86 3.99 -13.69 -3.04
CA LEU A 86 4.45 -12.37 -2.66
C LEU A 86 4.05 -12.10 -1.21
N ASP A 87 5.02 -11.70 -0.40
CA ASP A 87 4.81 -11.28 0.99
C ASP A 87 5.07 -9.80 1.10
N ASP A 88 4.36 -9.14 2.02
CA ASP A 88 4.53 -7.71 2.28
C ASP A 88 4.55 -7.48 3.79
N ALA A 89 5.64 -6.90 4.28
CA ALA A 89 5.70 -6.40 5.65
C ALA A 89 5.42 -4.90 5.58
N MET A 90 4.22 -4.51 5.96
CA MET A 90 3.79 -3.12 5.91
C MET A 90 4.04 -2.42 7.22
N VAL A 91 4.65 -1.25 7.15
CA VAL A 91 4.82 -0.37 8.30
C VAL A 91 3.87 0.81 8.14
N PHE A 92 3.00 1.00 9.12
CA PHE A 92 2.04 2.10 9.16
C PHE A 92 2.41 3.08 10.26
N GLU A 93 2.42 4.36 9.93
CA GLU A 93 2.59 5.43 10.93
C GLU A 93 1.27 6.19 11.04
N LEU A 94 0.71 6.20 12.23
CA LEU A 94 -0.55 6.88 12.52
C LEU A 94 -0.29 8.29 13.06
N GLY A 95 -1.21 9.20 12.77
CA GLY A 95 -1.17 10.54 13.33
C GLY A 95 -2.09 10.70 14.52
N PRO A 96 -2.09 11.89 15.16
CA PRO A 96 -2.97 12.15 16.32
C PRO A 96 -4.45 12.12 15.97
N ASP A 97 -4.80 12.21 14.69
CA ASP A 97 -6.18 12.08 14.21
C ASP A 97 -6.64 10.62 14.10
N GLY A 98 -5.76 9.66 14.40
CA GLY A 98 -6.06 8.24 14.27
C GLY A 98 -6.00 7.70 12.86
N LEU A 99 -5.67 8.54 11.87
CA LEU A 99 -5.55 8.12 10.48
C LEU A 99 -4.11 7.71 10.15
N ILE A 100 -3.97 6.96 9.08
CA ILE A 100 -2.66 6.53 8.59
C ILE A 100 -2.04 7.70 7.81
N HIS A 101 -0.85 8.13 8.23
CA HIS A 101 -0.13 9.23 7.61
C HIS A 101 1.00 8.76 6.71
N LYS A 102 1.53 7.57 6.97
CA LYS A 102 2.61 7.03 6.16
C LYS A 102 2.52 5.51 6.07
N VAL A 103 2.75 4.99 4.88
CA VAL A 103 2.77 3.56 4.62
C VAL A 103 4.11 3.21 3.97
N ARG A 104 4.81 2.23 4.52
CA ARG A 104 6.08 1.75 3.97
C ARG A 104 6.00 0.25 3.76
N PRO A 105 5.72 -0.22 2.53
CA PRO A 105 5.72 -1.66 2.23
C PRO A 105 7.15 -2.21 2.09
N HIS A 106 7.31 -3.48 2.38
CA HIS A 106 8.57 -4.21 2.18
C HIS A 106 8.22 -5.56 1.57
N LEU A 107 8.55 -5.74 0.29
CA LEU A 107 8.12 -6.88 -0.49
C LEU A 107 9.20 -7.96 -0.62
N ARG A 108 8.78 -9.21 -0.65
CA ARG A 108 9.63 -10.37 -0.88
C ARG A 108 8.80 -11.52 -1.47
N PRO A 109 9.40 -12.58 -2.08
CA PRO A 109 10.79 -12.67 -2.53
C PRO A 109 11.00 -11.89 -3.83
N TRP A 110 12.26 -11.78 -4.28
CA TRP A 110 12.60 -10.90 -5.41
C TRP A 110 11.86 -11.29 -6.70
N LEU A 111 11.60 -12.56 -6.95
CA LEU A 111 10.93 -12.98 -8.17
C LEU A 111 9.49 -12.49 -8.22
N GLY A 112 8.72 -12.71 -7.16
CA GLY A 112 7.36 -12.18 -7.05
C GLY A 112 7.34 -10.66 -7.07
N THR A 113 8.29 -10.03 -6.37
CA THR A 113 8.43 -8.57 -6.35
C THR A 113 8.74 -8.03 -7.75
N SER A 114 9.58 -8.72 -8.52
CA SER A 114 9.91 -8.30 -9.89
C SER A 114 8.70 -8.39 -10.81
N VAL A 115 7.93 -9.47 -10.75
CA VAL A 115 6.70 -9.59 -11.53
C VAL A 115 5.69 -8.53 -11.12
N PHE A 116 5.54 -8.29 -9.83
CA PHE A 116 4.68 -7.24 -9.30
C PHE A 116 5.10 -5.88 -9.86
N ALA A 117 6.41 -5.59 -9.86
CA ALA A 117 6.95 -4.34 -10.36
C ALA A 117 6.61 -4.13 -11.84
N LEU A 118 6.72 -5.19 -12.64
CA LEU A 118 6.40 -5.11 -14.06
C LEU A 118 4.92 -4.84 -14.30
N LEU A 119 4.05 -5.57 -13.59
CA LEU A 119 2.60 -5.39 -13.72
C LEU A 119 2.15 -4.02 -13.22
N LEU A 120 2.68 -3.61 -12.07
CA LEU A 120 2.38 -2.31 -11.48
C LEU A 120 2.88 -1.19 -12.38
N GLY A 121 4.12 -1.31 -12.85
CA GLY A 121 4.73 -0.32 -13.74
C GLY A 121 3.93 -0.11 -15.01
N ALA A 122 3.44 -1.19 -15.61
CA ALA A 122 2.61 -1.10 -16.82
C ALA A 122 1.30 -0.33 -16.56
N LYS A 123 0.69 -0.54 -15.39
CA LYS A 123 -0.54 0.14 -15.01
C LYS A 123 -0.29 1.62 -14.69
N ILE A 124 0.75 1.90 -13.91
CA ILE A 124 1.09 3.26 -13.48
C ILE A 124 1.61 4.09 -14.66
N ALA A 125 2.23 3.46 -15.66
CA ALA A 125 2.73 4.15 -16.84
C ALA A 125 1.61 4.88 -17.60
N ARG A 126 0.36 4.48 -17.41
CA ARG A 126 -0.80 5.18 -17.98
C ARG A 126 -1.08 6.51 -17.26
N HIS A 127 -0.40 6.76 -16.17
CA HIS A 127 -0.57 7.95 -15.34
C HIS A 127 0.77 8.62 -15.10
N PRO A 128 1.40 9.19 -16.18
CA PRO A 128 2.76 9.74 -16.06
C PRO A 128 2.87 10.88 -15.04
N GLY A 129 1.78 11.62 -14.82
CA GLY A 129 1.75 12.66 -13.82
C GLY A 129 1.95 12.13 -12.41
N VAL A 130 1.39 10.95 -12.11
CA VAL A 130 1.56 10.31 -10.80
C VAL A 130 3.03 9.96 -10.57
N ILE A 131 3.67 9.36 -11.59
CA ILE A 131 5.09 8.98 -11.52
C ILE A 131 5.96 10.22 -11.30
N TRP A 132 5.68 11.27 -12.06
CA TRP A 132 6.47 12.50 -11.98
C TRP A 132 6.39 13.14 -10.60
N ARG A 133 5.18 13.23 -10.05
CA ARG A 133 4.99 13.78 -8.70
C ARG A 133 5.67 12.93 -7.64
N ALA A 134 5.62 11.60 -7.80
CA ALA A 134 6.28 10.68 -6.87
C ALA A 134 7.79 10.86 -6.87
N LEU A 135 8.38 11.08 -8.04
CA LEU A 135 9.83 11.27 -8.16
C LEU A 135 10.29 12.62 -7.63
N ARG A 136 9.44 13.64 -7.69
CA ARG A 136 9.75 14.96 -7.16
C ARG A 136 9.74 15.00 -5.64
N GLY A 137 8.93 14.13 -5.07
CA GLY A 137 8.65 14.07 -3.67
C GLY A 137 9.79 14.03 -2.73
#